data_a35594200b1ee41ddb9eb3d1e3de2554
#
_entry.id   a35594200b1ee41ddb9eb3d1e3de2554
#
_cell.length_a   1.000
_cell.length_b   1.000
_cell.length_c   1.000
_cell.angle_alpha   90.00
_cell.angle_beta   90.00
_cell.angle_gamma   90.00
#
_symmetry.space_group_name_H-M   'P 1'
#
loop_
_entity.id
_entity.type
_entity.pdbx_description
1 polymer ?
#
loop_
_entity_poly.entity_id
_entity_poly.type
_entity_poly.pdbx_seq_one_letter_code
_entity_poly.pdbx_strand_id
1 'polypeptide(L)'
;PQQPEEDPAGAVATDETQEEQTGETQEEQTGEAQEASTTVDIVDKTSERILNSPALVPNTGSAVTDDYFDDAAFVGDSITEGIKLYDIMSNATVVAARGINLDTVFTDDQIRTDAGYTTVMGALEEAAPSKIYIMFGANGVGWFTEEHFTDTYTEFVQQVKEQHPDSEIFLQSILPVTQEFDDERDDISNEKINQYNELVVQIAENESVHYLDVASVFKDDQGCLPADSDGDGMHFGGKYYNLWFDYLRTHTVTEE
;
A
#
# COMPACT_ATOMS: atom_id res chain seq x y z
N PRO A 1 20.36 -27.75 -49.50
CA PRO A 1 20.08 -29.11 -49.73
C PRO A 1 19.68 -29.81 -48.44
N GLN A 2 18.50 -30.29 -48.55
CA GLN A 2 17.98 -31.59 -48.12
C GLN A 2 17.75 -31.85 -46.65
N GLN A 3 16.46 -31.73 -46.30
CA GLN A 3 15.73 -32.77 -45.57
C GLN A 3 15.79 -34.12 -46.33
N PRO A 4 15.26 -35.29 -45.88
CA PRO A 4 14.20 -35.51 -44.86
C PRO A 4 14.33 -36.85 -44.11
N GLU A 5 13.22 -37.19 -43.40
CA GLU A 5 12.45 -38.46 -43.24
C GLU A 5 12.83 -39.28 -42.02
N GLU A 6 11.98 -39.95 -41.32
CA GLU A 6 10.54 -40.20 -41.16
C GLU A 6 10.38 -41.18 -39.99
N ASP A 7 9.24 -41.12 -39.36
CA ASP A 7 8.60 -42.10 -38.48
C ASP A 7 8.60 -43.55 -39.00
N PRO A 8 8.31 -44.65 -38.26
CA PRO A 8 7.00 -44.86 -37.70
C PRO A 8 6.81 -45.83 -36.49
N ALA A 9 5.73 -45.60 -35.73
CA ALA A 9 4.63 -46.48 -35.33
C ALA A 9 4.82 -47.91 -34.79
N GLY A 10 4.01 -48.23 -33.79
CA GLY A 10 3.53 -49.59 -33.40
C GLY A 10 3.06 -49.59 -31.94
N ALA A 11 1.91 -49.44 -31.54
CA ALA A 11 0.58 -50.04 -31.64
C ALA A 11 0.45 -51.41 -30.87
N VAL A 12 -0.71 -51.42 -30.11
CA VAL A 12 -1.58 -52.58 -29.72
C VAL A 12 -1.28 -53.21 -28.34
N ALA A 13 -2.11 -53.17 -27.37
CA ALA A 13 -3.54 -53.43 -27.07
C ALA A 13 -3.73 -54.54 -26.04
N THR A 14 -4.73 -54.31 -25.20
CA THR A 14 -5.67 -55.23 -24.51
C THR A 14 -5.15 -56.18 -23.39
N ASP A 15 -5.81 -56.26 -22.25
CA ASP A 15 -7.04 -57.02 -22.03
C ASP A 15 -7.60 -56.81 -20.62
N GLU A 16 -8.90 -56.95 -20.54
CA GLU A 16 -9.81 -56.90 -19.41
C GLU A 16 -9.59 -58.04 -18.41
N THR A 17 -10.01 -57.88 -17.16
CA THR A 17 -11.06 -58.72 -16.55
C THR A 17 -11.50 -58.25 -15.18
N GLN A 18 -12.81 -58.31 -15.06
CA GLN A 18 -13.75 -58.08 -13.97
C GLN A 18 -13.63 -59.08 -12.81
N GLU A 19 -14.37 -58.71 -11.79
CA GLU A 19 -15.19 -59.48 -10.78
C GLU A 19 -14.67 -59.35 -9.36
N GLU A 20 -15.43 -59.20 -8.34
CA GLU A 20 -16.82 -58.96 -7.94
C GLU A 20 -16.85 -58.90 -6.40
N GLN A 21 -17.76 -58.05 -5.89
CA GLN A 21 -18.62 -58.10 -4.70
C GLN A 21 -18.14 -58.75 -3.39
N THR A 22 -18.33 -58.03 -2.29
CA THR A 22 -19.34 -58.15 -1.20
C THR A 22 -18.89 -57.20 -0.08
N GLY A 23 -19.62 -56.30 0.51
CA GLY A 23 -20.91 -56.34 1.12
C GLY A 23 -20.84 -55.96 2.60
N GLU A 24 -21.71 -55.00 3.02
CA GLU A 24 -22.09 -54.70 4.43
C GLU A 24 -21.11 -53.88 5.26
N THR A 25 -21.43 -52.81 6.01
CA THR A 25 -22.64 -52.38 6.71
C THR A 25 -22.49 -50.92 7.11
N GLN A 26 -23.59 -50.20 7.14
CA GLN A 26 -23.78 -48.82 7.62
C GLN A 26 -23.40 -48.69 9.11
N GLU A 27 -22.66 -47.62 9.45
CA GLU A 27 -22.90 -46.86 10.68
C GLU A 27 -22.92 -45.38 10.35
N GLU A 28 -24.09 -44.79 10.50
CA GLU A 28 -24.33 -43.38 10.58
C GLU A 28 -23.54 -42.82 11.77
N GLN A 29 -22.56 -41.97 11.51
CA GLN A 29 -22.12 -40.96 12.47
C GLN A 29 -22.40 -39.57 11.87
N THR A 30 -23.42 -38.95 12.42
CA THR A 30 -23.68 -37.53 12.34
C THR A 30 -22.45 -36.79 12.87
N GLY A 31 -21.58 -36.39 11.95
CA GLY A 31 -20.51 -35.42 12.21
C GLY A 31 -21.07 -34.03 11.99
N GLU A 32 -21.26 -33.28 13.08
CA GLU A 32 -21.44 -31.85 13.04
C GLU A 32 -20.32 -31.26 12.18
N ALA A 33 -20.71 -30.66 11.06
CA ALA A 33 -19.84 -29.78 10.30
C ALA A 33 -19.49 -28.59 11.20
N GLN A 34 -18.33 -28.63 11.83
CA GLN A 34 -17.67 -27.44 12.30
C GLN A 34 -17.39 -26.59 11.06
N GLU A 35 -18.20 -25.57 10.87
CA GLU A 35 -17.82 -24.41 10.07
C GLU A 35 -16.51 -23.88 10.71
N ALA A 36 -15.39 -24.24 10.11
CA ALA A 36 -14.14 -23.54 10.34
C ALA A 36 -14.37 -22.13 9.83
N SER A 37 -14.74 -21.24 10.75
CA SER A 37 -14.64 -19.81 10.57
C SER A 37 -13.17 -19.54 10.23
N THR A 38 -12.87 -19.39 8.96
CA THR A 38 -11.67 -18.74 8.48
C THR A 38 -11.84 -17.24 8.76
N THR A 39 -11.74 -16.86 10.05
CA THR A 39 -11.19 -15.56 10.38
C THR A 39 -9.73 -15.65 9.96
N VAL A 40 -9.43 -15.35 8.71
CA VAL A 40 -8.09 -14.99 8.29
C VAL A 40 -7.72 -13.84 9.20
N ASP A 41 -6.71 -14.03 10.03
CA ASP A 41 -6.26 -13.06 11.00
C ASP A 41 -5.79 -11.79 10.28
N ILE A 42 -6.73 -10.85 10.10
CA ILE A 42 -6.44 -9.46 9.68
C ILE A 42 -5.49 -8.80 10.71
N VAL A 43 -5.38 -9.38 11.90
CA VAL A 43 -4.54 -8.93 13.03
C VAL A 43 -3.04 -8.97 12.71
N ASP A 44 -2.56 -9.89 11.85
CA ASP A 44 -1.14 -9.99 11.52
C ASP A 44 -0.64 -8.93 10.51
N LYS A 45 -1.54 -8.19 9.86
CA LYS A 45 -1.17 -7.18 8.86
C LYS A 45 -0.92 -5.79 9.44
N THR A 46 -1.45 -5.53 10.62
CA THR A 46 -1.36 -4.24 11.33
C THR A 46 -1.02 -4.47 12.78
N SER A 47 -0.01 -3.76 13.31
CA SER A 47 0.39 -3.92 14.71
C SER A 47 -0.71 -3.43 15.68
N GLU A 48 -0.73 -4.02 16.90
CA GLU A 48 -1.65 -3.57 17.95
C GLU A 48 -1.46 -2.08 18.29
N ARG A 49 -0.25 -1.57 18.14
CA ARG A 49 0.06 -0.15 18.35
C ARG A 49 -0.73 0.74 17.39
N ILE A 50 -0.78 0.37 16.11
CA ILE A 50 -1.53 1.08 15.07
C ILE A 50 -3.04 0.94 15.32
N LEU A 51 -3.52 -0.29 15.55
CA LEU A 51 -4.95 -0.57 15.75
C LEU A 51 -5.56 0.19 16.95
N ASN A 52 -4.76 0.46 17.98
CA ASN A 52 -5.20 1.19 19.17
C ASN A 52 -4.94 2.70 19.11
N SER A 53 -4.44 3.21 17.99
CA SER A 53 -4.13 4.64 17.84
C SER A 53 -5.41 5.48 17.69
N PRO A 54 -5.54 6.59 18.43
CA PRO A 54 -6.63 7.54 18.22
C PRO A 54 -6.51 8.31 16.89
N ALA A 55 -5.33 8.31 16.24
CA ALA A 55 -5.11 8.93 14.94
C ALA A 55 -5.58 8.06 13.78
N LEU A 56 -5.75 6.74 14.00
CA LEU A 56 -6.17 5.82 12.95
C LEU A 56 -7.59 6.14 12.47
N VAL A 57 -7.72 6.42 11.18
CA VAL A 57 -9.02 6.61 10.54
C VAL A 57 -9.70 5.25 10.36
N PRO A 58 -10.86 5.02 11.00
CA PRO A 58 -11.55 3.74 10.90
C PRO A 58 -12.25 3.60 9.54
N ASN A 59 -12.52 2.34 9.15
CA ASN A 59 -13.41 2.06 8.02
C ASN A 59 -14.82 2.55 8.34
N THR A 60 -15.36 3.43 7.49
CA THR A 60 -16.70 4.02 7.66
C THR A 60 -17.84 3.06 7.28
N GLY A 61 -17.53 1.92 6.66
CA GLY A 61 -18.51 0.95 6.14
C GLY A 61 -19.21 1.41 4.86
N SER A 62 -18.88 2.57 4.33
CA SER A 62 -19.43 3.12 3.10
C SER A 62 -18.35 3.81 2.29
N ALA A 63 -18.29 3.54 0.99
CA ALA A 63 -17.34 4.20 0.11
C ALA A 63 -17.90 5.56 -0.35
N VAL A 64 -17.05 6.59 -0.31
CA VAL A 64 -17.31 7.86 -0.99
C VAL A 64 -17.07 7.74 -2.50
N THR A 65 -17.58 8.69 -3.28
CA THR A 65 -17.25 8.82 -4.71
C THR A 65 -15.93 9.60 -4.88
N ASP A 66 -15.38 9.57 -6.09
CA ASP A 66 -14.12 10.24 -6.39
C ASP A 66 -14.20 11.76 -6.21
N ASP A 67 -15.38 12.37 -6.29
CA ASP A 67 -15.61 13.80 -6.03
C ASP A 67 -15.16 14.23 -4.61
N TYR A 68 -15.07 13.30 -3.67
CA TYR A 68 -14.52 13.55 -2.33
C TYR A 68 -13.07 14.01 -2.37
N PHE A 69 -12.34 13.66 -3.43
CA PHE A 69 -10.92 13.96 -3.62
C PHE A 69 -10.67 15.16 -4.56
N ASP A 70 -11.71 15.87 -5.04
CA ASP A 70 -11.57 16.99 -5.97
C ASP A 70 -10.67 18.12 -5.43
N ASP A 71 -10.67 18.31 -4.13
CA ASP A 71 -9.89 19.30 -3.39
C ASP A 71 -8.70 18.68 -2.61
N ALA A 72 -8.31 17.45 -2.96
CA ALA A 72 -7.23 16.75 -2.31
C ALA A 72 -5.89 16.95 -3.02
N ALA A 73 -4.79 16.96 -2.23
CA ALA A 73 -3.42 16.81 -2.71
C ALA A 73 -2.80 15.52 -2.16
N PHE A 74 -2.20 14.74 -3.05
CA PHE A 74 -1.39 13.56 -2.71
C PHE A 74 0.08 13.92 -2.78
N VAL A 75 0.76 13.84 -1.65
CA VAL A 75 2.15 14.30 -1.45
C VAL A 75 3.05 13.11 -1.19
N GLY A 76 4.17 13.01 -1.92
CA GLY A 76 5.09 11.90 -1.70
C GLY A 76 6.19 11.77 -2.75
N ASP A 77 6.72 10.58 -2.84
CA ASP A 77 7.83 10.19 -3.72
C ASP A 77 7.35 9.50 -5.02
N SER A 78 8.18 8.61 -5.58
CA SER A 78 7.87 7.86 -6.80
C SER A 78 6.64 6.97 -6.70
N ILE A 79 6.32 6.46 -5.50
CA ILE A 79 5.10 5.68 -5.26
C ILE A 79 3.87 6.58 -5.49
N THR A 80 3.86 7.76 -4.88
CA THR A 80 2.77 8.74 -5.05
C THR A 80 2.72 9.30 -6.48
N GLU A 81 3.87 9.51 -7.14
CA GLU A 81 3.92 9.93 -8.55
C GLU A 81 3.20 8.95 -9.49
N GLY A 82 3.18 7.66 -9.15
CA GLY A 82 2.47 6.63 -9.89
C GLY A 82 0.97 6.87 -10.04
N ILE A 83 0.34 7.66 -9.16
CA ILE A 83 -1.06 8.07 -9.29
C ILE A 83 -1.28 8.76 -10.65
N LYS A 84 -0.36 9.67 -11.05
CA LYS A 84 -0.38 10.30 -12.39
C LYS A 84 -0.03 9.32 -13.50
N LEU A 85 0.96 8.46 -13.27
CA LEU A 85 1.46 7.54 -14.30
C LEU A 85 0.39 6.56 -14.75
N TYR A 86 -0.45 6.10 -13.83
CA TYR A 86 -1.53 5.14 -14.10
C TYR A 86 -2.89 5.79 -14.32
N ASP A 87 -2.95 7.15 -14.36
CA ASP A 87 -4.17 7.93 -14.55
C ASP A 87 -5.27 7.56 -13.53
N ILE A 88 -4.86 7.39 -12.28
CA ILE A 88 -5.75 7.11 -11.16
C ILE A 88 -6.06 8.45 -10.46
N MET A 89 -7.32 8.67 -10.10
CA MET A 89 -7.76 9.87 -9.38
C MET A 89 -7.31 11.18 -10.05
N SER A 90 -7.61 11.33 -11.35
CA SER A 90 -7.17 12.47 -12.17
C SER A 90 -7.78 13.81 -11.75
N ASN A 91 -8.80 13.80 -10.88
CA ASN A 91 -9.42 14.99 -10.29
C ASN A 91 -8.67 15.51 -9.06
N ALA A 92 -7.77 14.75 -8.45
CA ALA A 92 -6.94 15.22 -7.34
C ALA A 92 -5.60 15.80 -7.81
N THR A 93 -5.00 16.65 -7.00
CA THR A 93 -3.64 17.17 -7.23
C THR A 93 -2.60 16.16 -6.74
N VAL A 94 -1.56 15.89 -7.54
CA VAL A 94 -0.44 15.04 -7.13
C VAL A 94 0.83 15.89 -7.04
N VAL A 95 1.36 16.03 -5.83
CA VAL A 95 2.58 16.78 -5.47
C VAL A 95 3.66 15.76 -5.14
N ALA A 96 4.20 15.13 -6.17
CA ALA A 96 5.16 14.04 -6.00
C ALA A 96 6.19 14.00 -7.13
N ALA A 97 7.39 13.54 -6.82
CA ALA A 97 8.43 13.26 -7.79
C ALA A 97 9.37 12.16 -7.31
N ARG A 98 9.96 11.44 -8.26
CA ARG A 98 10.92 10.37 -7.98
C ARG A 98 12.12 10.88 -7.17
N GLY A 99 12.44 10.17 -6.09
CA GLY A 99 13.62 10.41 -5.27
C GLY A 99 13.47 11.50 -4.21
N ILE A 100 12.38 12.27 -4.20
CA ILE A 100 12.08 13.17 -3.08
C ILE A 100 11.93 12.34 -1.81
N ASN A 101 12.51 12.85 -0.74
CA ASN A 101 12.45 12.27 0.60
C ASN A 101 12.40 13.41 1.64
N LEU A 102 12.34 13.06 2.91
CA LEU A 102 12.20 14.04 4.00
C LEU A 102 13.37 15.02 4.12
N ASP A 103 14.60 14.65 3.68
CA ASP A 103 15.74 15.58 3.68
C ASP A 103 15.66 16.62 2.55
N THR A 104 14.96 16.27 1.45
CA THR A 104 14.93 17.11 0.24
C THR A 104 13.59 17.80 0.00
N VAL A 105 12.58 17.45 0.78
CA VAL A 105 11.19 17.92 0.61
C VAL A 105 11.05 19.46 0.60
N PHE A 106 11.94 20.17 1.29
CA PHE A 106 11.93 21.64 1.38
C PHE A 106 12.79 22.34 0.33
N THR A 107 13.75 21.63 -0.26
CA THR A 107 14.84 22.25 -1.03
C THR A 107 14.85 21.89 -2.49
N ASP A 108 14.34 20.71 -2.85
CA ASP A 108 14.43 20.21 -4.21
C ASP A 108 13.25 20.71 -5.06
N ASP A 109 13.57 21.54 -6.08
CA ASP A 109 12.60 22.04 -7.06
C ASP A 109 12.31 20.97 -8.12
N GLN A 110 11.63 19.88 -7.72
CA GLN A 110 11.31 18.77 -8.62
C GLN A 110 9.83 18.64 -8.96
N ILE A 111 8.95 19.32 -8.22
CA ILE A 111 7.51 19.27 -8.47
C ILE A 111 7.18 20.18 -9.63
N ARG A 112 6.56 19.60 -10.66
CA ARG A 112 6.12 20.35 -11.83
C ARG A 112 4.71 20.88 -11.62
N THR A 113 4.57 22.21 -11.69
CA THR A 113 3.29 22.94 -11.74
C THR A 113 3.13 23.68 -13.07
N ASP A 114 2.02 24.37 -13.26
CA ASP A 114 1.79 25.21 -14.44
C ASP A 114 2.76 26.40 -14.49
N ALA A 115 3.22 26.88 -13.33
CA ALA A 115 4.19 27.97 -13.20
C ALA A 115 5.65 27.52 -13.43
N GLY A 116 5.95 26.22 -13.42
CA GLY A 116 7.29 25.66 -13.59
C GLY A 116 7.62 24.60 -12.56
N TYR A 117 8.91 24.46 -12.24
CA TYR A 117 9.36 23.58 -11.18
C TYR A 117 9.45 24.31 -9.86
N THR A 118 9.05 23.64 -8.77
CA THR A 118 9.05 24.18 -7.41
C THR A 118 9.26 23.06 -6.38
N THR A 119 9.41 23.43 -5.11
CA THR A 119 9.46 22.50 -3.98
C THR A 119 8.06 21.90 -3.70
N VAL A 120 8.01 20.87 -2.83
CA VAL A 120 6.72 20.32 -2.33
C VAL A 120 5.87 21.41 -1.68
N MET A 121 6.48 22.25 -0.82
CA MET A 121 5.77 23.35 -0.14
C MET A 121 5.23 24.39 -1.12
N GLY A 122 6.01 24.77 -2.14
CA GLY A 122 5.56 25.69 -3.18
C GLY A 122 4.41 25.14 -4.04
N ALA A 123 4.43 23.84 -4.33
CA ALA A 123 3.34 23.21 -5.06
C ALA A 123 2.06 23.07 -4.22
N LEU A 124 2.17 22.83 -2.92
CA LEU A 124 1.03 22.85 -2.00
C LEU A 124 0.42 24.23 -1.87
N GLU A 125 1.26 25.29 -1.80
CA GLU A 125 0.78 26.69 -1.78
C GLU A 125 -0.04 27.01 -3.03
N GLU A 126 0.44 26.58 -4.22
CA GLU A 126 -0.27 26.80 -5.49
C GLU A 126 -1.59 26.00 -5.55
N ALA A 127 -1.59 24.77 -5.06
CA ALA A 127 -2.77 23.89 -5.09
C ALA A 127 -3.84 24.28 -4.07
N ALA A 128 -3.46 24.83 -2.91
CA ALA A 128 -4.34 25.19 -1.79
C ALA A 128 -5.41 24.14 -1.46
N PRO A 129 -5.03 22.88 -1.19
CA PRO A 129 -5.97 21.78 -1.01
C PRO A 129 -6.67 21.86 0.35
N SER A 130 -7.90 21.32 0.44
CA SER A 130 -8.60 21.11 1.73
C SER A 130 -8.23 19.79 2.41
N LYS A 131 -7.68 18.84 1.65
CA LYS A 131 -7.23 17.53 2.17
C LYS A 131 -5.81 17.23 1.65
N ILE A 132 -4.91 16.87 2.54
CA ILE A 132 -3.50 16.61 2.21
C ILE A 132 -3.13 15.19 2.67
N TYR A 133 -2.89 14.30 1.70
CA TYR A 133 -2.51 12.91 1.92
C TYR A 133 -1.00 12.77 1.73
N ILE A 134 -0.26 12.49 2.79
CA ILE A 134 1.21 12.45 2.79
C ILE A 134 1.68 11.00 2.90
N MET A 135 2.56 10.58 2.00
CA MET A 135 3.25 9.28 2.05
C MET A 135 4.74 9.48 1.75
N PHE A 136 5.56 9.40 2.80
CA PHE A 136 7.01 9.38 2.70
C PHE A 136 7.58 8.24 3.53
N GLY A 137 8.77 7.77 3.15
CA GLY A 137 9.51 6.77 3.90
C GLY A 137 10.18 5.73 3.01
N ALA A 138 9.59 5.36 1.87
CA ALA A 138 10.17 4.37 0.97
C ALA A 138 11.63 4.70 0.60
N ASN A 139 11.94 5.96 0.37
CA ASN A 139 13.29 6.45 0.07
C ASN A 139 14.14 6.76 1.31
N GLY A 140 13.65 6.51 2.53
CA GLY A 140 14.32 6.89 3.77
C GLY A 140 14.61 5.72 4.72
N VAL A 141 13.70 4.74 4.78
CA VAL A 141 13.79 3.59 5.70
C VAL A 141 15.16 2.89 5.64
N GLY A 142 15.80 2.85 4.47
CA GLY A 142 17.10 2.20 4.28
C GLY A 142 18.25 2.85 5.05
N TRP A 143 18.25 4.18 5.23
CA TRP A 143 19.40 4.91 5.81
C TRP A 143 19.07 5.90 6.91
N PHE A 144 17.83 6.33 7.09
CA PHE A 144 17.47 7.19 8.21
C PHE A 144 17.54 6.40 9.52
N THR A 145 18.00 7.08 10.58
CA THR A 145 17.75 6.62 11.94
C THR A 145 16.32 6.95 12.32
N GLU A 146 15.73 6.24 13.28
CA GLU A 146 14.40 6.51 13.79
C GLU A 146 14.25 7.97 14.29
N GLU A 147 15.27 8.48 15.00
CA GLU A 147 15.31 9.86 15.49
C GLU A 147 15.25 10.86 14.32
N HIS A 148 16.14 10.70 13.33
CA HIS A 148 16.19 11.59 12.16
C HIS A 148 14.89 11.54 11.35
N PHE A 149 14.35 10.34 11.11
CA PHE A 149 13.07 10.17 10.43
C PHE A 149 11.94 10.87 11.17
N THR A 150 11.86 10.67 12.50
CA THR A 150 10.80 11.28 13.32
C THR A 150 10.92 12.79 13.33
N ASP A 151 12.12 13.34 13.51
CA ASP A 151 12.34 14.78 13.57
C ASP A 151 12.00 15.46 12.24
N THR A 152 12.52 14.94 11.13
CA THR A 152 12.29 15.53 9.79
C THR A 152 10.85 15.39 9.33
N TYR A 153 10.19 14.27 9.62
CA TYR A 153 8.78 14.11 9.27
C TYR A 153 7.89 15.00 10.13
N THR A 154 8.18 15.12 11.42
CA THR A 154 7.46 16.05 12.32
C THR A 154 7.61 17.48 11.84
N GLU A 155 8.83 17.93 11.51
CA GLU A 155 9.07 19.26 10.95
C GLU A 155 8.24 19.50 9.68
N PHE A 156 8.23 18.52 8.77
CA PHE A 156 7.45 18.63 7.54
C PHE A 156 5.94 18.77 7.83
N VAL A 157 5.38 17.92 8.69
CA VAL A 157 3.96 17.99 9.07
C VAL A 157 3.63 19.34 9.71
N GLN A 158 4.49 19.86 10.60
CA GLN A 158 4.28 21.17 11.25
C GLN A 158 4.28 22.31 10.24
N GLN A 159 5.19 22.30 9.25
CA GLN A 159 5.21 23.33 8.21
C GLN A 159 3.99 23.25 7.29
N VAL A 160 3.52 22.03 6.96
CA VAL A 160 2.27 21.85 6.20
C VAL A 160 1.07 22.38 6.99
N LYS A 161 0.98 22.11 8.30
CA LYS A 161 -0.08 22.66 9.17
C LYS A 161 -0.04 24.18 9.25
N GLU A 162 1.15 24.78 9.34
CA GLU A 162 1.30 26.23 9.37
C GLU A 162 0.86 26.88 8.05
N GLN A 163 1.20 26.26 6.93
CA GLN A 163 0.85 26.75 5.59
C GLN A 163 -0.65 26.53 5.26
N HIS A 164 -1.24 25.43 5.75
CA HIS A 164 -2.60 24.98 5.45
C HIS A 164 -3.39 24.71 6.74
N PRO A 165 -3.67 25.75 7.55
CA PRO A 165 -4.26 25.57 8.89
C PRO A 165 -5.71 25.05 8.87
N ASP A 166 -6.41 25.17 7.74
CA ASP A 166 -7.79 24.73 7.56
C ASP A 166 -7.88 23.39 6.82
N SER A 167 -6.75 22.75 6.47
CA SER A 167 -6.74 21.49 5.73
C SER A 167 -6.72 20.28 6.67
N GLU A 168 -7.46 19.25 6.29
CA GLU A 168 -7.34 17.92 6.90
C GLU A 168 -6.07 17.22 6.40
N ILE A 169 -5.21 16.78 7.31
CA ILE A 169 -3.92 16.16 6.99
C ILE A 169 -3.96 14.68 7.36
N PHE A 170 -3.58 13.84 6.41
CA PHE A 170 -3.54 12.38 6.53
C PHE A 170 -2.13 11.87 6.28
N LEU A 171 -1.53 11.25 7.29
CA LEU A 171 -0.28 10.51 7.10
C LEU A 171 -0.62 9.07 6.72
N GLN A 172 -0.08 8.61 5.60
CA GLN A 172 -0.28 7.27 5.11
C GLN A 172 0.91 6.39 5.48
N SER A 173 0.65 5.12 5.74
CA SER A 173 1.70 4.13 6.00
C SER A 173 2.65 3.98 4.81
N ILE A 174 3.91 3.70 5.10
CA ILE A 174 4.90 3.21 4.14
C ILE A 174 4.45 1.82 3.69
N LEU A 175 4.46 1.56 2.38
CA LEU A 175 3.97 0.32 1.81
C LEU A 175 4.99 -0.82 1.94
N PRO A 176 4.55 -2.08 2.00
CA PRO A 176 5.45 -3.22 2.09
C PRO A 176 6.23 -3.43 0.77
N VAL A 177 7.33 -4.13 0.86
CA VAL A 177 8.10 -4.65 -0.27
C VAL A 177 7.83 -6.14 -0.46
N THR A 178 8.15 -6.69 -1.65
CA THR A 178 8.04 -8.13 -1.88
C THR A 178 9.04 -8.91 -1.02
N GLN A 179 8.77 -10.19 -0.77
CA GLN A 179 9.69 -11.06 -0.03
C GLN A 179 11.06 -11.15 -0.72
N GLU A 180 11.10 -11.22 -2.06
CA GLU A 180 12.35 -11.26 -2.82
C GLU A 180 13.18 -9.99 -2.60
N PHE A 181 12.53 -8.80 -2.62
CA PHE A 181 13.20 -7.53 -2.34
C PHE A 181 13.73 -7.45 -0.91
N ASP A 182 12.97 -7.93 0.06
CA ASP A 182 13.36 -8.01 1.48
C ASP A 182 14.60 -8.91 1.66
N ASP A 183 14.56 -10.12 1.06
CA ASP A 183 15.65 -11.12 1.17
C ASP A 183 16.96 -10.67 0.49
N GLU A 184 16.88 -9.82 -0.54
CA GLU A 184 18.05 -9.34 -1.30
C GLU A 184 18.70 -8.07 -0.71
N ARG A 185 18.08 -7.45 0.29
CA ARG A 185 18.50 -6.17 0.85
C ARG A 185 18.74 -6.24 2.35
N ASP A 186 19.89 -5.67 2.77
CA ASP A 186 20.25 -5.54 4.19
C ASP A 186 19.75 -4.22 4.81
N ASP A 187 19.35 -3.25 3.98
CA ASP A 187 19.02 -1.88 4.41
C ASP A 187 17.52 -1.63 4.56
N ILE A 188 16.67 -2.35 3.82
CA ILE A 188 15.20 -2.25 3.85
C ILE A 188 14.60 -3.64 4.07
N SER A 189 13.69 -3.76 5.03
CA SER A 189 12.90 -4.96 5.26
C SER A 189 11.46 -4.61 5.65
N ASN A 190 10.54 -5.56 5.48
CA ASN A 190 9.16 -5.39 5.92
C ASN A 190 9.05 -5.22 7.45
N GLU A 191 9.94 -5.85 8.21
CA GLU A 191 10.05 -5.62 9.66
C GLU A 191 10.39 -4.16 9.97
N LYS A 192 11.41 -3.61 9.31
CA LYS A 192 11.82 -2.21 9.47
C LYS A 192 10.74 -1.24 8.99
N ILE A 193 10.09 -1.51 7.87
CA ILE A 193 8.94 -0.73 7.38
C ILE A 193 7.83 -0.69 8.43
N ASN A 194 7.49 -1.82 9.06
CA ASN A 194 6.48 -1.86 10.11
C ASN A 194 6.89 -1.04 11.34
N GLN A 195 8.16 -1.08 11.76
CA GLN A 195 8.68 -0.23 12.85
C GLN A 195 8.54 1.26 12.50
N TYR A 196 8.88 1.66 11.27
CA TYR A 196 8.75 3.05 10.84
C TYR A 196 7.27 3.48 10.70
N ASN A 197 6.36 2.57 10.36
CA ASN A 197 4.93 2.86 10.37
C ASN A 197 4.40 3.15 11.78
N GLU A 198 4.96 2.53 12.82
CA GLU A 198 4.64 2.90 14.20
C GLU A 198 5.14 4.30 14.58
N LEU A 199 6.28 4.74 14.00
CA LEU A 199 6.75 6.13 14.15
C LEU A 199 5.81 7.11 13.42
N VAL A 200 5.34 6.77 12.21
CA VAL A 200 4.37 7.61 11.48
C VAL A 200 3.08 7.78 12.28
N VAL A 201 2.57 6.71 12.89
CA VAL A 201 1.42 6.78 13.80
C VAL A 201 1.69 7.70 14.99
N GLN A 202 2.87 7.58 15.61
CA GLN A 202 3.24 8.43 16.74
C GLN A 202 3.31 9.91 16.34
N ILE A 203 3.84 10.20 15.15
CA ILE A 203 3.86 11.57 14.60
C ILE A 203 2.42 12.06 14.40
N ALA A 204 1.54 11.25 13.81
CA ALA A 204 0.15 11.62 13.61
C ALA A 204 -0.57 11.96 14.93
N GLU A 205 -0.35 11.16 15.97
CA GLU A 205 -0.87 11.43 17.32
C GLU A 205 -0.34 12.73 17.91
N ASN A 206 0.98 12.92 17.87
CA ASN A 206 1.64 14.09 18.46
C ASN A 206 1.22 15.39 17.78
N GLU A 207 1.07 15.34 16.46
CA GLU A 207 0.67 16.48 15.65
C GLU A 207 -0.85 16.63 15.52
N SER A 208 -1.64 15.71 16.08
CA SER A 208 -3.11 15.71 16.00
C SER A 208 -3.60 15.76 14.56
N VAL A 209 -3.02 14.91 13.70
CA VAL A 209 -3.43 14.67 12.32
C VAL A 209 -3.86 13.22 12.15
N HIS A 210 -4.46 12.88 11.02
CA HIS A 210 -5.01 11.55 10.76
C HIS A 210 -3.94 10.56 10.29
N TYR A 211 -4.13 9.28 10.59
CA TYR A 211 -3.31 8.18 10.06
C TYR A 211 -4.17 7.20 9.26
N LEU A 212 -3.66 6.76 8.11
CA LEU A 212 -4.26 5.80 7.20
C LEU A 212 -3.34 4.59 7.02
N ASP A 213 -3.76 3.41 7.48
CA ASP A 213 -2.99 2.17 7.34
C ASP A 213 -3.18 1.52 5.96
N VAL A 214 -2.78 2.24 4.92
CA VAL A 214 -2.86 1.76 3.53
C VAL A 214 -2.08 0.47 3.34
N ALA A 215 -0.96 0.27 4.06
CA ALA A 215 -0.14 -0.93 3.98
C ALA A 215 -0.93 -2.21 4.27
N SER A 216 -1.95 -2.15 5.12
CA SER A 216 -2.77 -3.31 5.51
C SER A 216 -3.43 -4.02 4.33
N VAL A 217 -3.84 -3.28 3.29
CA VAL A 217 -4.46 -3.86 2.09
C VAL A 217 -3.46 -4.28 1.02
N PHE A 218 -2.18 -3.93 1.17
CA PHE A 218 -1.09 -4.34 0.26
C PHE A 218 -0.39 -5.62 0.71
N LYS A 219 -0.52 -6.01 1.97
CA LYS A 219 0.15 -7.18 2.54
C LYS A 219 -0.57 -8.49 2.17
N ASP A 220 0.20 -9.47 1.74
CA ASP A 220 -0.23 -10.87 1.63
C ASP A 220 -0.24 -11.57 3.01
N ASP A 221 -0.39 -12.89 3.03
CA ASP A 221 -0.42 -13.68 4.27
C ASP A 221 0.94 -13.74 5.00
N GLN A 222 2.03 -13.27 4.35
CA GLN A 222 3.37 -13.17 4.94
C GLN A 222 3.70 -11.74 5.38
N GLY A 223 2.79 -10.79 5.14
CA GLY A 223 3.00 -9.38 5.46
C GLY A 223 3.81 -8.63 4.42
N CYS A 224 4.01 -9.20 3.23
CA CYS A 224 4.78 -8.65 2.12
C CYS A 224 3.88 -8.14 1.00
N LEU A 225 4.42 -7.26 0.15
CA LEU A 225 3.80 -6.96 -1.14
C LEU A 225 3.77 -8.25 -1.98
N PRO A 226 2.61 -8.63 -2.56
CA PRO A 226 2.52 -9.84 -3.37
C PRO A 226 3.51 -9.85 -4.54
N ALA A 227 4.10 -11.01 -4.83
CA ALA A 227 5.11 -11.18 -5.89
C ALA A 227 4.58 -10.85 -7.30
N ASP A 228 3.25 -10.83 -7.51
CA ASP A 228 2.60 -10.45 -8.76
C ASP A 228 2.34 -8.93 -8.88
N SER A 229 3.05 -8.13 -8.14
CA SER A 229 2.87 -6.66 -8.10
C SER A 229 3.33 -5.92 -9.36
N ASP A 230 3.92 -6.62 -10.33
CA ASP A 230 4.38 -6.08 -11.62
C ASP A 230 5.47 -4.99 -11.53
N GLY A 231 6.27 -5.00 -10.47
CA GLY A 231 7.31 -4.01 -10.21
C GLY A 231 8.69 -4.58 -9.93
N ASP A 232 9.51 -3.75 -9.33
CA ASP A 232 10.88 -4.07 -8.89
C ASP A 232 10.94 -4.56 -7.44
N GLY A 233 9.79 -4.96 -6.88
CA GLY A 233 9.64 -5.38 -5.50
C GLY A 233 9.24 -4.28 -4.52
N MET A 234 9.34 -3.01 -4.92
CA MET A 234 8.90 -1.83 -4.17
C MET A 234 7.79 -1.08 -4.91
N HIS A 235 7.97 -0.85 -6.22
CA HIS A 235 6.95 -0.26 -7.08
C HIS A 235 5.97 -1.34 -7.57
N PHE A 236 4.79 -0.93 -8.00
CA PHE A 236 3.71 -1.84 -8.39
C PHE A 236 2.87 -1.28 -9.54
N GLY A 237 2.08 -2.15 -10.18
CA GLY A 237 1.22 -1.80 -11.31
C GLY A 237 -0.12 -1.16 -10.91
N GLY A 238 -0.87 -0.68 -11.91
CA GLY A 238 -2.13 0.06 -11.74
C GLY A 238 -3.20 -0.67 -10.92
N LYS A 239 -3.19 -2.01 -10.87
CA LYS A 239 -4.08 -2.82 -10.02
C LYS A 239 -3.99 -2.40 -8.54
N TYR A 240 -2.77 -2.15 -8.06
CA TYR A 240 -2.51 -1.79 -6.67
C TYR A 240 -2.86 -0.33 -6.36
N TYR A 241 -2.77 0.57 -7.35
CA TYR A 241 -3.29 1.93 -7.19
C TYR A 241 -4.81 1.93 -7.01
N ASN A 242 -5.54 1.10 -7.74
CA ASN A 242 -6.98 0.95 -7.51
C ASN A 242 -7.28 0.43 -6.10
N LEU A 243 -6.51 -0.57 -5.62
CA LEU A 243 -6.64 -1.09 -4.25
C LEU A 243 -6.38 0.01 -3.20
N TRP A 244 -5.37 0.86 -3.42
CA TRP A 244 -5.09 2.02 -2.57
C TRP A 244 -6.29 2.95 -2.48
N PHE A 245 -6.83 3.38 -3.62
CA PHE A 245 -7.98 4.28 -3.63
C PHE A 245 -9.28 3.62 -3.15
N ASP A 246 -9.46 2.32 -3.33
CA ASP A 246 -10.59 1.59 -2.72
C ASP A 246 -10.51 1.61 -1.19
N TYR A 247 -9.30 1.51 -0.63
CA TYR A 247 -9.08 1.71 0.81
C TYR A 247 -9.44 3.15 1.22
N LEU A 248 -8.91 4.16 0.54
CA LEU A 248 -9.15 5.57 0.86
C LEU A 248 -10.63 5.96 0.80
N ARG A 249 -11.39 5.42 -0.18
CA ARG A 249 -12.84 5.69 -0.30
C ARG A 249 -13.64 5.25 0.91
N THR A 250 -13.15 4.29 1.68
CA THR A 250 -13.83 3.76 2.87
C THR A 250 -13.23 4.26 4.20
N HIS A 251 -12.11 4.97 4.17
CA HIS A 251 -11.42 5.51 5.33
C HIS A 251 -11.36 7.04 5.22
N THR A 252 -12.49 7.66 5.50
CA THR A 252 -12.68 9.10 5.36
C THR A 252 -13.08 9.74 6.69
N VAL A 253 -12.76 11.03 6.84
CA VAL A 253 -13.32 11.86 7.90
C VAL A 253 -14.44 12.71 7.30
N THR A 254 -15.52 12.88 8.05
CA THR A 254 -16.61 13.78 7.68
C THR A 254 -16.44 15.07 8.46
N GLU A 255 -16.53 16.20 7.80
CA GLU A 255 -16.70 17.49 8.48
C GLU A 255 -17.95 17.43 9.36
N GLU A 256 -17.82 17.69 10.65
CA GLU A 256 -18.96 17.82 11.56
C GLU A 256 -19.70 19.16 11.37
#